data_fb1ee4c13217d109155060680206b526
#
_entry.id   fb1ee4c13217d109155060680206b526
#
_cell.length_a   1.000
_cell.length_b   1.000
_cell.length_c   1.000
_cell.angle_alpha   90.00
_cell.angle_beta   90.00
_cell.angle_gamma   90.00
#
_symmetry.space_group_name_H-M   'P 1'
#
loop_
_entity.id
_entity.type
_entity.pdbx_description
1 polymer ?
#
loop_
_entity_poly.entity_id
_entity_poly.type
_entity_poly.pdbx_seq_one_letter_code
_entity_poly.pdbx_strand_id
1 'polypeptide(L)'
;MNNRNVTLQVIADKAHVSKSLVSRVINNRPVRVSDEKRAQILHIANELDYMPSGEVIKVSPMPKLNKTIALILPNLESKFMSTISDTITRKAYENGYSVIVFDSREDNSLEYKYLELCHSLQVSGIIIDSFANANNQNYLKKISEWKIPFLFLDCYPNNSEFSFVTSHNRKGIYSLTESMIKRGHTNILSIIQNKATLTNVSLERLNGYYQVTGEYSLPGYNEIIYPDRDYRQQPIYSLMNSSIEFTAFIIHTGSDVQHFCNLLPLTKYANSADFEIGVFDDFNMSFLEYISGKNQDIYQKIVSLVTQRPQAHDPQLDRTVVVSKGKL
;
A
#
# COMPACT_ATOMS: atom_id res chain seq x y z
N MET A 1 3.25 -15.35 -30.87
CA MET A 1 1.81 -15.40 -30.57
C MET A 1 1.30 -13.96 -30.47
N ASN A 2 0.19 -13.66 -31.14
CA ASN A 2 -0.29 -12.30 -31.36
C ASN A 2 -0.44 -11.46 -30.09
N ASN A 3 0.32 -10.42 -29.98
CA ASN A 3 0.24 -9.39 -28.95
C ASN A 3 -1.02 -8.52 -29.23
N ARG A 4 -2.21 -9.03 -28.91
CA ARG A 4 -3.44 -8.24 -28.99
C ARG A 4 -3.40 -7.26 -27.82
N ASN A 5 -3.24 -5.99 -28.11
CA ASN A 5 -3.42 -4.92 -27.13
C ASN A 5 -4.76 -5.13 -26.42
N VAL A 6 -4.74 -5.50 -25.14
CA VAL A 6 -5.93 -5.64 -24.31
C VAL A 6 -6.60 -4.27 -24.23
N THR A 7 -7.90 -4.20 -24.51
CA THR A 7 -8.67 -2.97 -24.48
C THR A 7 -9.73 -3.02 -23.39
N LEU A 8 -10.22 -1.84 -22.97
CA LEU A 8 -11.37 -1.76 -22.06
C LEU A 8 -12.58 -2.55 -22.56
N GLN A 9 -12.73 -2.71 -23.89
CA GLN A 9 -13.82 -3.50 -24.46
C GLN A 9 -13.67 -4.99 -24.15
N VAL A 10 -12.45 -5.52 -24.24
CA VAL A 10 -12.18 -6.95 -23.92
C VAL A 10 -12.50 -7.25 -22.46
N ILE A 11 -12.17 -6.33 -21.54
CA ILE A 11 -12.51 -6.47 -20.12
C ILE A 11 -14.03 -6.40 -19.93
N ALA A 12 -14.69 -5.46 -20.59
CA ALA A 12 -16.13 -5.26 -20.52
C ALA A 12 -16.89 -6.50 -20.97
N ASP A 13 -16.46 -7.11 -22.08
CA ASP A 13 -17.06 -8.33 -22.64
C ASP A 13 -16.89 -9.52 -21.66
N LYS A 14 -15.69 -9.70 -21.09
CA LYS A 14 -15.42 -10.76 -20.09
C LYS A 14 -16.19 -10.57 -18.77
N ALA A 15 -16.33 -9.33 -18.33
CA ALA A 15 -17.05 -9.01 -17.09
C ALA A 15 -18.56 -8.89 -17.28
N HIS A 16 -19.06 -8.99 -18.53
CA HIS A 16 -20.45 -8.76 -18.92
C HIS A 16 -21.01 -7.43 -18.44
N VAL A 17 -20.26 -6.35 -18.69
CA VAL A 17 -20.61 -4.97 -18.31
C VAL A 17 -20.30 -4.00 -19.44
N SER A 18 -20.72 -2.75 -19.29
CA SER A 18 -20.39 -1.71 -20.28
C SER A 18 -18.94 -1.28 -20.18
N LYS A 19 -18.35 -0.91 -21.32
CA LYS A 19 -17.00 -0.30 -21.39
C LYS A 19 -16.86 0.93 -20.48
N SER A 20 -17.94 1.73 -20.39
CA SER A 20 -17.99 2.90 -19.52
C SER A 20 -17.86 2.55 -18.03
N LEU A 21 -18.51 1.46 -17.60
CA LEU A 21 -18.39 0.97 -16.22
C LEU A 21 -16.97 0.50 -15.93
N VAL A 22 -16.38 -0.31 -16.82
CA VAL A 22 -14.99 -0.77 -16.70
C VAL A 22 -14.04 0.42 -16.59
N SER A 23 -14.20 1.42 -17.47
CA SER A 23 -13.36 2.62 -17.43
C SER A 23 -13.46 3.38 -16.10
N ARG A 24 -14.67 3.51 -15.54
CA ARG A 24 -14.86 4.18 -14.25
C ARG A 24 -14.28 3.37 -13.09
N VAL A 25 -14.45 2.06 -13.10
CA VAL A 25 -13.91 1.16 -12.07
C VAL A 25 -12.38 1.18 -12.07
N ILE A 26 -11.76 1.01 -13.24
CA ILE A 26 -10.30 0.98 -13.38
C ILE A 26 -9.67 2.33 -12.99
N ASN A 27 -10.33 3.45 -13.36
CA ASN A 27 -9.86 4.79 -13.03
C ASN A 27 -10.39 5.30 -11.68
N ASN A 28 -10.89 4.42 -10.83
CA ASN A 28 -11.42 4.72 -9.50
C ASN A 28 -12.41 5.91 -9.46
N ARG A 29 -13.19 6.09 -10.52
CA ARG A 29 -14.20 7.16 -10.59
C ARG A 29 -15.50 6.73 -9.92
N PRO A 30 -16.24 7.66 -9.29
CA PRO A 30 -17.52 7.36 -8.68
C PRO A 30 -18.47 6.66 -9.65
N VAL A 31 -18.94 5.47 -9.27
CA VAL A 31 -19.91 4.69 -10.05
C VAL A 31 -20.67 3.74 -9.12
N ARG A 32 -21.97 3.62 -9.32
CA ARG A 32 -22.79 2.64 -8.62
C ARG A 32 -22.52 1.25 -9.21
N VAL A 33 -21.87 0.40 -8.45
CA VAL A 33 -21.54 -0.98 -8.80
C VAL A 33 -21.35 -1.76 -7.50
N SER A 34 -21.75 -3.04 -7.46
CA SER A 34 -21.48 -3.88 -6.29
C SER A 34 -19.99 -4.17 -6.15
N ASP A 35 -19.55 -4.46 -4.93
CA ASP A 35 -18.12 -4.72 -4.67
C ASP A 35 -17.65 -6.01 -5.34
N GLU A 36 -18.51 -7.02 -5.38
CA GLU A 36 -18.20 -8.28 -6.08
C GLU A 36 -17.95 -7.99 -7.56
N LYS A 37 -18.78 -7.14 -8.18
CA LYS A 37 -18.62 -6.77 -9.58
C LYS A 37 -17.41 -5.88 -9.80
N ARG A 38 -17.11 -4.97 -8.85
CA ARG A 38 -15.89 -4.15 -8.87
C ARG A 38 -14.65 -5.05 -8.80
N ALA A 39 -14.62 -5.96 -7.84
CA ALA A 39 -13.52 -6.91 -7.66
C ALA A 39 -13.34 -7.80 -8.90
N GLN A 40 -14.43 -8.27 -9.52
CA GLN A 40 -14.41 -9.06 -10.75
C GLN A 40 -13.78 -8.28 -11.90
N ILE A 41 -14.15 -7.02 -12.10
CA ILE A 41 -13.58 -6.17 -13.16
C ILE A 41 -12.08 -5.97 -12.98
N LEU A 42 -11.64 -5.67 -11.76
CA LEU A 42 -10.23 -5.48 -11.43
C LEU A 42 -9.42 -6.77 -11.57
N HIS A 43 -9.99 -7.90 -11.17
CA HIS A 43 -9.36 -9.22 -11.35
C HIS A 43 -9.17 -9.56 -12.82
N ILE A 44 -10.19 -9.36 -13.66
CA ILE A 44 -10.11 -9.60 -15.11
C ILE A 44 -9.09 -8.65 -15.77
N ALA A 45 -9.04 -7.39 -15.35
CA ALA A 45 -8.06 -6.43 -15.86
C ALA A 45 -6.62 -6.91 -15.52
N ASN A 46 -6.41 -7.42 -14.33
CA ASN A 46 -5.14 -7.95 -13.86
C ASN A 46 -4.75 -9.26 -14.59
N GLU A 47 -5.68 -10.21 -14.73
CA GLU A 47 -5.44 -11.46 -15.50
C GLU A 47 -5.08 -11.21 -16.96
N LEU A 48 -5.61 -10.14 -17.53
CA LEU A 48 -5.37 -9.76 -18.93
C LEU A 48 -4.15 -8.84 -19.08
N ASP A 49 -3.45 -8.51 -17.99
CA ASP A 49 -2.35 -7.54 -17.97
C ASP A 49 -2.75 -6.22 -18.66
N TYR A 50 -3.98 -5.75 -18.37
CA TYR A 50 -4.48 -4.53 -18.98
C TYR A 50 -3.68 -3.31 -18.49
N MET A 51 -3.19 -2.54 -19.44
CA MET A 51 -2.55 -1.24 -19.18
C MET A 51 -3.49 -0.12 -19.58
N PRO A 52 -3.84 0.81 -18.66
CA PRO A 52 -4.64 1.96 -19.02
C PRO A 52 -3.97 2.77 -20.14
N SER A 53 -4.60 2.85 -21.31
CA SER A 53 -4.17 3.76 -22.37
C SER A 53 -4.65 5.17 -22.02
N GLY A 54 -3.90 5.87 -21.19
CA GLY A 54 -4.12 7.28 -20.94
C GLY A 54 -3.57 8.12 -22.10
N GLU A 55 -4.12 9.33 -22.29
CA GLU A 55 -3.43 10.31 -23.12
C GLU A 55 -2.02 10.51 -22.55
N VAL A 56 -1.03 10.13 -23.32
CA VAL A 56 0.36 10.42 -22.99
C VAL A 56 0.49 11.93 -22.91
N ILE A 57 0.98 12.45 -21.80
CA ILE A 57 1.34 13.87 -21.74
C ILE A 57 2.38 14.08 -22.82
N LYS A 58 1.97 14.72 -23.94
CA LYS A 58 2.90 15.10 -25.00
C LYS A 58 3.81 16.19 -24.45
N VAL A 59 4.94 15.78 -23.92
CA VAL A 59 5.99 16.70 -23.48
C VAL A 59 6.79 17.07 -24.73
N SER A 60 6.87 18.36 -25.04
CA SER A 60 7.87 18.87 -25.98
C SER A 60 9.26 18.41 -25.54
N PRO A 61 10.29 18.33 -26.42
CA PRO A 61 11.62 17.88 -26.01
C PRO A 61 12.07 18.66 -24.78
N MET A 62 11.94 18.04 -23.61
CA MET A 62 12.35 18.66 -22.36
C MET A 62 13.82 18.33 -22.10
N PRO A 63 14.58 19.21 -21.45
CA PRO A 63 15.93 18.91 -21.06
C PRO A 63 15.93 17.70 -20.10
N LYS A 64 16.91 16.80 -20.30
CA LYS A 64 17.11 15.68 -19.38
C LYS A 64 17.31 16.18 -17.95
N LEU A 65 16.55 15.64 -17.02
CA LEU A 65 16.68 16.00 -15.60
C LEU A 65 17.78 15.14 -14.95
N ASN A 66 19.02 15.48 -15.29
CA ASN A 66 20.18 14.86 -14.64
C ASN A 66 20.19 15.21 -13.14
N LYS A 67 20.52 14.22 -12.30
CA LYS A 67 20.49 14.35 -10.84
C LYS A 67 19.10 14.68 -10.26
N THR A 68 18.05 14.16 -10.90
CA THR A 68 16.69 14.26 -10.38
C THR A 68 16.10 12.89 -10.16
N ILE A 69 15.57 12.63 -8.98
CA ILE A 69 14.87 11.40 -8.61
C ILE A 69 13.37 11.70 -8.62
N ALA A 70 12.59 10.83 -9.24
CA ALA A 70 11.14 10.85 -9.14
C ALA A 70 10.70 10.01 -7.93
N LEU A 71 9.86 10.56 -7.08
CA LEU A 71 9.20 9.88 -5.98
C LEU A 71 7.70 9.88 -6.25
N ILE A 72 7.13 8.70 -6.55
CA ILE A 72 5.71 8.54 -6.85
C ILE A 72 5.05 7.84 -5.66
N LEU A 73 4.10 8.52 -5.02
CA LEU A 73 3.42 8.05 -3.81
C LEU A 73 1.91 7.95 -4.05
N PRO A 74 1.21 7.02 -3.36
CA PRO A 74 -0.24 6.85 -3.51
C PRO A 74 -1.04 8.03 -2.94
N ASN A 75 -0.51 8.70 -1.91
CA ASN A 75 -1.05 9.93 -1.33
C ASN A 75 0.02 10.64 -0.50
N LEU A 76 -0.20 11.91 -0.21
CA LEU A 76 0.68 12.72 0.65
C LEU A 76 0.02 13.10 1.99
N GLU A 77 -1.20 12.66 2.23
CA GLU A 77 -1.98 13.02 3.42
C GLU A 77 -1.55 12.23 4.65
N SER A 78 -1.13 10.97 4.46
CA SER A 78 -0.71 10.14 5.58
C SER A 78 0.62 10.63 6.17
N LYS A 79 0.73 10.59 7.50
CA LYS A 79 1.97 10.92 8.20
C LYS A 79 3.14 10.04 7.74
N PHE A 80 2.87 8.77 7.44
CA PHE A 80 3.86 7.83 6.90
C PHE A 80 4.43 8.33 5.58
N MET A 81 3.59 8.64 4.58
CA MET A 81 4.03 9.10 3.26
C MET A 81 4.70 10.48 3.30
N SER A 82 4.19 11.40 4.11
CA SER A 82 4.82 12.72 4.26
C SER A 82 6.20 12.63 4.93
N THR A 83 6.38 11.76 5.93
CA THR A 83 7.67 11.52 6.59
C THR A 83 8.68 10.86 5.63
N ILE A 84 8.23 9.90 4.83
CA ILE A 84 9.02 9.29 3.76
C ILE A 84 9.49 10.34 2.77
N SER A 85 8.55 11.12 2.25
CA SER A 85 8.83 12.17 1.26
C SER A 85 9.88 13.17 1.77
N ASP A 86 9.71 13.66 3.00
CA ASP A 86 10.67 14.57 3.64
C ASP A 86 12.07 13.94 3.74
N THR A 87 12.13 12.72 4.27
CA THR A 87 13.40 12.05 4.51
C THR A 87 14.15 11.73 3.21
N ILE A 88 13.44 11.23 2.18
CA ILE A 88 14.02 10.95 0.87
C ILE A 88 14.52 12.25 0.24
N THR A 89 13.71 13.30 0.28
CA THR A 89 14.05 14.61 -0.30
C THR A 89 15.30 15.19 0.36
N ARG A 90 15.37 15.18 1.68
CA ARG A 90 16.53 15.63 2.43
C ARG A 90 17.79 14.83 2.11
N LYS A 91 17.69 13.50 2.11
CA LYS A 91 18.82 12.62 1.81
C LYS A 91 19.28 12.72 0.36
N ALA A 92 18.37 12.86 -0.59
CA ALA A 92 18.69 13.11 -1.97
C ALA A 92 19.46 14.43 -2.13
N TYR A 93 19.00 15.50 -1.49
CA TYR A 93 19.67 16.81 -1.49
C TYR A 93 21.09 16.71 -0.92
N GLU A 94 21.30 16.05 0.21
CA GLU A 94 22.63 15.82 0.80
C GLU A 94 23.59 15.10 -0.17
N ASN A 95 23.07 14.35 -1.13
CA ASN A 95 23.83 13.62 -2.15
C ASN A 95 23.84 14.32 -3.53
N GLY A 96 23.39 15.56 -3.60
CA GLY A 96 23.40 16.38 -4.82
C GLY A 96 22.33 16.03 -5.84
N TYR A 97 21.21 15.44 -5.39
CA TYR A 97 20.03 15.14 -6.20
C TYR A 97 18.86 16.04 -5.80
N SER A 98 18.05 16.40 -6.80
CA SER A 98 16.73 16.97 -6.58
C SER A 98 15.68 15.86 -6.57
N VAL A 99 14.54 16.08 -5.93
CA VAL A 99 13.41 15.15 -5.94
C VAL A 99 12.18 15.85 -6.51
N ILE A 100 11.50 15.17 -7.43
CA ILE A 100 10.15 15.54 -7.85
C ILE A 100 9.20 14.54 -7.20
N VAL A 101 8.26 15.04 -6.42
CA VAL A 101 7.24 14.21 -5.76
C VAL A 101 5.96 14.25 -6.55
N PHE A 102 5.41 13.09 -6.86
CA PHE A 102 4.13 12.91 -7.54
C PHE A 102 3.16 12.21 -6.60
N ASP A 103 1.95 12.75 -6.51
CA ASP A 103 0.82 12.15 -5.80
C ASP A 103 -0.09 11.46 -6.81
N SER A 104 -0.09 10.13 -6.82
CA SER A 104 -0.92 9.35 -7.74
C SER A 104 -2.38 9.23 -7.31
N ARG A 105 -2.72 9.66 -6.09
CA ARG A 105 -4.09 9.62 -5.52
C ARG A 105 -4.71 8.22 -5.60
N GLU A 106 -3.89 7.19 -5.46
CA GLU A 106 -4.30 5.80 -5.62
C GLU A 106 -4.96 5.49 -6.99
N ASP A 107 -4.72 6.35 -8.00
CA ASP A 107 -5.22 6.22 -9.37
C ASP A 107 -4.15 5.60 -10.27
N ASN A 108 -4.42 4.37 -10.72
CA ASN A 108 -3.52 3.60 -11.58
C ASN A 108 -3.18 4.31 -12.90
N SER A 109 -4.15 5.01 -13.47
CA SER A 109 -3.96 5.78 -14.69
C SER A 109 -3.02 6.96 -14.47
N LEU A 110 -3.15 7.63 -13.34
CA LEU A 110 -2.31 8.76 -12.98
C LEU A 110 -0.89 8.31 -12.64
N GLU A 111 -0.74 7.20 -11.88
CA GLU A 111 0.54 6.58 -11.61
C GLU A 111 1.28 6.25 -12.91
N TYR A 112 0.58 5.61 -13.85
CA TYR A 112 1.16 5.29 -15.15
C TYR A 112 1.58 6.53 -15.95
N LYS A 113 0.77 7.59 -15.96
CA LYS A 113 1.11 8.87 -16.62
C LYS A 113 2.36 9.50 -16.02
N TYR A 114 2.52 9.45 -14.70
CA TYR A 114 3.71 9.97 -14.05
C TYR A 114 4.95 9.17 -14.41
N LEU A 115 4.84 7.84 -14.53
CA LEU A 115 5.96 7.01 -14.98
C LEU A 115 6.37 7.32 -16.42
N GLU A 116 5.40 7.45 -17.33
CA GLU A 116 5.69 7.87 -18.72
C GLU A 116 6.36 9.25 -18.77
N LEU A 117 5.92 10.16 -17.92
CA LEU A 117 6.54 11.48 -17.78
C LEU A 117 7.99 11.36 -17.28
N CYS A 118 8.24 10.57 -16.23
CA CYS A 118 9.57 10.33 -15.69
C CYS A 118 10.50 9.71 -16.74
N HIS A 119 10.01 8.75 -17.54
CA HIS A 119 10.74 8.18 -18.66
C HIS A 119 11.07 9.24 -19.73
N SER A 120 10.09 10.08 -20.10
CA SER A 120 10.29 11.15 -21.08
C SER A 120 11.30 12.22 -20.60
N LEU A 121 11.29 12.54 -19.33
CA LEU A 121 12.20 13.47 -18.67
C LEU A 121 13.59 12.87 -18.43
N GLN A 122 13.74 11.56 -18.60
CA GLN A 122 14.96 10.82 -18.29
C GLN A 122 15.54 11.14 -16.92
N VAL A 123 14.70 11.01 -15.89
CA VAL A 123 15.11 11.17 -14.48
C VAL A 123 16.22 10.17 -14.14
N SER A 124 17.02 10.50 -13.13
CA SER A 124 18.16 9.66 -12.70
C SER A 124 17.75 8.39 -11.95
N GLY A 125 16.53 8.33 -11.45
CA GLY A 125 15.97 7.18 -10.76
C GLY A 125 14.50 7.40 -10.41
N ILE A 126 13.78 6.31 -10.18
CA ILE A 126 12.38 6.31 -9.80
C ILE A 126 12.22 5.50 -8.52
N ILE A 127 11.62 6.11 -7.50
CA ILE A 127 11.15 5.44 -6.29
C ILE A 127 9.63 5.51 -6.32
N ILE A 128 8.96 4.38 -6.13
CA ILE A 128 7.50 4.31 -6.23
C ILE A 128 6.90 3.39 -5.18
N ASP A 129 5.87 3.87 -4.50
CA ASP A 129 4.93 3.02 -3.81
C ASP A 129 3.77 2.72 -4.75
N SER A 130 3.85 1.58 -5.44
CA SER A 130 2.88 1.19 -6.47
C SER A 130 1.78 0.34 -5.87
N PHE A 131 0.68 1.01 -5.57
CA PHE A 131 -0.44 0.39 -4.87
C PHE A 131 -1.19 -0.63 -5.74
N ALA A 132 -1.48 -0.32 -6.97
CA ALA A 132 -2.40 -1.11 -7.79
C ALA A 132 -1.76 -1.78 -9.01
N ASN A 133 -0.63 -1.28 -9.49
CA ASN A 133 0.04 -1.82 -10.67
C ASN A 133 1.22 -2.74 -10.36
N ALA A 134 1.55 -2.92 -9.08
CA ALA A 134 2.74 -3.67 -8.68
C ALA A 134 2.81 -5.10 -9.25
N ASN A 135 1.68 -5.74 -9.55
CA ASN A 135 1.64 -7.09 -10.11
C ASN A 135 1.23 -7.14 -11.60
N ASN A 136 1.12 -5.99 -12.29
CA ASN A 136 0.80 -5.96 -13.71
C ASN A 136 2.04 -6.26 -14.55
N GLN A 137 2.07 -7.43 -15.21
CA GLN A 137 3.23 -7.93 -15.96
C GLN A 137 3.61 -7.03 -17.14
N ASN A 138 2.64 -6.45 -17.86
CA ASN A 138 2.93 -5.54 -18.97
C ASN A 138 3.55 -4.23 -18.46
N TYR A 139 3.09 -3.75 -17.32
CA TYR A 139 3.65 -2.60 -16.64
C TYR A 139 5.10 -2.86 -16.21
N LEU A 140 5.34 -3.97 -15.51
CA LEU A 140 6.68 -4.35 -15.04
C LEU A 140 7.66 -4.54 -16.22
N LYS A 141 7.23 -5.24 -17.28
CA LYS A 141 8.03 -5.40 -18.48
C LYS A 141 8.41 -4.06 -19.10
N LYS A 142 7.46 -3.13 -19.21
CA LYS A 142 7.70 -1.81 -19.80
C LYS A 142 8.72 -1.01 -19.01
N ILE A 143 8.58 -0.94 -17.68
CA ILE A 143 9.54 -0.20 -16.84
C ILE A 143 10.94 -0.85 -16.83
N SER A 144 11.03 -2.17 -16.96
CA SER A 144 12.34 -2.86 -17.06
C SER A 144 13.12 -2.50 -18.34
N GLU A 145 12.41 -2.14 -19.42
CA GLU A 145 13.01 -1.73 -20.70
C GLU A 145 13.61 -0.31 -20.65
N TRP A 146 13.25 0.52 -19.66
CA TRP A 146 13.65 1.94 -19.64
C TRP A 146 15.08 2.20 -19.20
N LYS A 147 15.77 1.23 -18.62
CA LYS A 147 17.15 1.38 -18.10
C LYS A 147 17.31 2.54 -17.10
N ILE A 148 16.23 2.97 -16.47
CA ILE A 148 16.22 3.92 -15.37
C ILE A 148 16.31 3.11 -14.08
N PRO A 149 17.21 3.46 -13.12
CA PRO A 149 17.21 2.84 -11.81
C PRO A 149 15.83 2.94 -11.16
N PHE A 150 15.31 1.80 -10.70
CA PHE A 150 13.94 1.68 -10.20
C PHE A 150 13.91 1.00 -8.83
N LEU A 151 13.15 1.56 -7.90
CA LEU A 151 12.99 1.01 -6.57
C LEU A 151 11.52 1.05 -6.16
N PHE A 152 10.96 -0.10 -5.80
CA PHE A 152 9.67 -0.16 -5.15
C PHE A 152 9.80 0.16 -3.66
N LEU A 153 8.87 0.95 -3.17
CA LEU A 153 8.75 1.34 -1.79
C LEU A 153 7.47 0.77 -1.20
N ASP A 154 7.56 0.13 -0.05
CA ASP A 154 6.48 -0.52 0.69
C ASP A 154 5.73 -1.57 -0.13
N CYS A 155 4.86 -1.20 -1.06
CA CYS A 155 4.21 -2.13 -1.98
C CYS A 155 5.13 -2.51 -3.14
N TYR A 156 5.33 -3.80 -3.37
CA TYR A 156 6.25 -4.32 -4.38
C TYR A 156 5.64 -5.51 -5.14
N PRO A 157 6.12 -5.81 -6.37
CA PRO A 157 5.62 -6.94 -7.15
C PRO A 157 5.99 -8.28 -6.52
N ASN A 158 5.05 -9.24 -6.57
CA ASN A 158 5.35 -10.63 -6.28
C ASN A 158 6.28 -11.19 -7.38
N ASN A 159 7.33 -11.91 -7.02
CA ASN A 159 8.30 -12.50 -7.96
C ASN A 159 9.00 -11.48 -8.87
N SER A 160 9.37 -10.33 -8.34
CA SER A 160 9.97 -9.28 -9.16
C SER A 160 11.50 -9.37 -9.21
N GLU A 161 12.05 -9.02 -10.37
CA GLU A 161 13.48 -8.74 -10.53
C GLU A 161 13.85 -7.33 -10.04
N PHE A 162 12.87 -6.53 -9.63
CA PHE A 162 13.06 -5.18 -9.16
C PHE A 162 13.56 -5.14 -7.72
N SER A 163 14.34 -4.12 -7.43
CA SER A 163 14.70 -3.80 -6.05
C SER A 163 13.51 -3.23 -5.30
N PHE A 164 13.36 -3.57 -4.03
CA PHE A 164 12.34 -2.99 -3.18
C PHE A 164 12.85 -2.80 -1.75
N VAL A 165 12.17 -1.90 -1.03
CA VAL A 165 12.31 -1.68 0.40
C VAL A 165 10.93 -1.67 1.03
N THR A 166 10.71 -2.49 2.01
CA THR A 166 9.45 -2.57 2.77
C THR A 166 9.73 -2.82 4.24
N SER A 167 8.73 -2.61 5.07
CA SER A 167 8.78 -2.96 6.50
C SER A 167 8.60 -4.47 6.71
N HIS A 168 9.04 -4.99 7.86
CA HIS A 168 8.73 -6.36 8.28
C HIS A 168 7.25 -6.48 8.69
N ASN A 169 6.35 -6.34 7.74
CA ASN A 169 4.91 -6.26 7.95
C ASN A 169 4.38 -7.46 8.74
N ARG A 170 4.73 -8.70 8.33
CA ARG A 170 4.30 -9.93 9.02
C ARG A 170 4.80 -9.97 10.46
N LYS A 171 6.09 -9.73 10.67
CA LYS A 171 6.70 -9.78 12.00
C LYS A 171 6.19 -8.67 12.91
N GLY A 172 5.94 -7.48 12.35
CA GLY A 172 5.44 -6.34 13.14
C GLY A 172 4.03 -6.61 13.69
N ILE A 173 3.09 -7.04 12.84
CA ILE A 173 1.74 -7.41 13.30
C ILE A 173 1.79 -8.64 14.21
N TYR A 174 2.63 -9.64 13.92
CA TYR A 174 2.84 -10.78 14.80
C TYR A 174 3.23 -10.31 16.21
N SER A 175 4.27 -9.48 16.31
CA SER A 175 4.78 -8.99 17.61
C SER A 175 3.75 -8.12 18.35
N LEU A 176 3.03 -7.28 17.64
CA LEU A 176 1.95 -6.46 18.22
C LEU A 176 0.86 -7.35 18.80
N THR A 177 0.35 -8.29 18.01
CA THR A 177 -0.70 -9.22 18.43
C THR A 177 -0.22 -10.09 19.60
N GLU A 178 1.01 -10.63 19.52
CA GLU A 178 1.57 -11.44 20.58
C GLU A 178 1.69 -10.66 21.90
N SER A 179 2.08 -9.39 21.84
CA SER A 179 2.18 -8.55 23.04
C SER A 179 0.83 -8.37 23.72
N MET A 180 -0.25 -8.22 22.94
CA MET A 180 -1.63 -8.15 23.46
C MET A 180 -2.07 -9.50 24.08
N ILE A 181 -1.80 -10.61 23.42
CA ILE A 181 -2.10 -11.94 23.93
C ILE A 181 -1.39 -12.19 25.28
N LYS A 182 -0.12 -11.79 25.40
CA LYS A 182 0.66 -11.89 26.64
C LYS A 182 0.12 -11.01 27.76
N ARG A 183 -0.64 -9.96 27.45
CA ARG A 183 -1.39 -9.15 28.45
C ARG A 183 -2.77 -9.72 28.78
N GLY A 184 -3.16 -10.85 28.19
CA GLY A 184 -4.38 -11.57 28.52
C GLY A 184 -5.52 -11.38 27.54
N HIS A 185 -5.33 -10.66 26.44
CA HIS A 185 -6.36 -10.50 25.40
C HIS A 185 -6.54 -11.79 24.60
N THR A 186 -7.78 -12.27 24.50
CA THR A 186 -8.12 -13.50 23.78
C THR A 186 -9.03 -13.26 22.58
N ASN A 187 -9.88 -12.22 22.64
CA ASN A 187 -10.73 -11.78 21.55
C ASN A 187 -10.16 -10.47 21.00
N ILE A 188 -9.34 -10.60 19.98
CA ILE A 188 -8.64 -9.50 19.33
C ILE A 188 -9.23 -9.32 17.93
N LEU A 189 -9.72 -8.14 17.56
CA LEU A 189 -10.22 -7.85 16.22
C LEU A 189 -9.15 -7.14 15.40
N SER A 190 -8.73 -7.78 14.31
CA SER A 190 -7.87 -7.19 13.29
C SER A 190 -8.71 -6.38 12.29
N ILE A 191 -8.31 -5.14 12.03
CA ILE A 191 -9.06 -4.20 11.19
C ILE A 191 -8.15 -3.70 10.07
N ILE A 192 -8.62 -3.87 8.83
CA ILE A 192 -7.93 -3.45 7.63
C ILE A 192 -8.87 -2.68 6.70
N GLN A 193 -8.36 -1.68 6.02
CA GLN A 193 -9.12 -0.95 5.02
C GLN A 193 -9.32 -1.81 3.77
N ASN A 194 -10.55 -1.77 3.21
CA ASN A 194 -10.75 -2.34 1.89
C ASN A 194 -10.10 -1.43 0.84
N LYS A 195 -8.98 -1.88 0.38
CA LYS A 195 -8.47 -1.45 -0.90
C LYS A 195 -8.84 -2.55 -1.90
N ALA A 196 -9.38 -2.19 -3.04
CA ALA A 196 -9.99 -3.10 -4.03
C ALA A 196 -9.16 -4.34 -4.40
N THR A 197 -7.88 -4.32 -4.06
CA THR A 197 -6.97 -5.47 -4.08
C THR A 197 -6.09 -5.41 -2.84
N LEU A 198 -6.06 -6.49 -2.06
CA LEU A 198 -5.11 -6.59 -0.96
C LEU A 198 -3.68 -6.55 -1.52
N THR A 199 -2.90 -5.59 -1.06
CA THR A 199 -1.48 -5.51 -1.41
C THR A 199 -0.69 -6.62 -0.71
N ASN A 200 0.53 -6.89 -1.19
CA ASN A 200 1.45 -7.79 -0.49
C ASN A 200 1.70 -7.35 0.96
N VAL A 201 1.76 -6.04 1.23
CA VAL A 201 1.86 -5.47 2.58
C VAL A 201 0.68 -5.89 3.45
N SER A 202 -0.54 -5.69 2.94
CA SER A 202 -1.77 -6.08 3.66
C SER A 202 -1.84 -7.59 3.93
N LEU A 203 -1.47 -8.40 2.95
CA LEU A 203 -1.43 -9.86 3.09
C LEU A 203 -0.39 -10.31 4.12
N GLU A 204 0.81 -9.73 4.11
CA GLU A 204 1.84 -10.05 5.09
C GLU A 204 1.41 -9.66 6.52
N ARG A 205 0.75 -8.52 6.70
CA ARG A 205 0.18 -8.13 7.99
C ARG A 205 -0.88 -9.12 8.46
N LEU A 206 -1.83 -9.49 7.60
CA LEU A 206 -2.84 -10.51 7.92
C LEU A 206 -2.22 -11.88 8.25
N ASN A 207 -1.22 -12.29 7.49
CA ASN A 207 -0.51 -13.55 7.75
C ASN A 207 0.18 -13.53 9.12
N GLY A 208 0.74 -12.40 9.53
CA GLY A 208 1.32 -12.22 10.86
C GLY A 208 0.28 -12.39 11.98
N TYR A 209 -0.89 -11.77 11.80
CA TYR A 209 -2.00 -11.88 12.73
C TYR A 209 -2.52 -13.32 12.85
N TYR A 210 -2.84 -13.97 11.72
CA TYR A 210 -3.36 -15.34 11.76
C TYR A 210 -2.31 -16.36 12.24
N GLN A 211 -1.04 -16.11 11.97
CA GLN A 211 0.01 -16.97 12.48
C GLN A 211 0.01 -16.99 14.01
N VAL A 212 0.07 -15.82 14.64
CA VAL A 212 0.17 -15.74 16.10
C VAL A 212 -1.13 -16.19 16.79
N THR A 213 -2.30 -15.82 16.28
CA THR A 213 -3.57 -16.32 16.85
C THR A 213 -3.66 -17.84 16.75
N GLY A 214 -3.22 -18.43 15.65
CA GLY A 214 -3.15 -19.89 15.49
C GLY A 214 -2.18 -20.56 16.44
N GLU A 215 -0.99 -20.01 16.65
CA GLU A 215 0.01 -20.54 17.59
C GLU A 215 -0.49 -20.55 19.05
N TYR A 216 -1.30 -19.56 19.42
CA TYR A 216 -1.93 -19.47 20.74
C TYR A 216 -3.32 -20.13 20.80
N SER A 217 -3.77 -20.80 19.74
CA SER A 217 -5.10 -21.45 19.64
C SER A 217 -6.25 -20.49 19.93
N LEU A 218 -6.12 -19.21 19.52
CA LEU A 218 -7.13 -18.19 19.64
C LEU A 218 -7.92 -18.03 18.35
N PRO A 219 -9.19 -17.57 18.42
CA PRO A 219 -9.94 -17.25 17.21
C PRO A 219 -9.30 -16.06 16.47
N GLY A 220 -9.20 -16.19 15.15
CA GLY A 220 -8.71 -15.13 14.27
C GLY A 220 -9.87 -14.28 13.75
N TYR A 221 -10.18 -13.17 14.39
CA TYR A 221 -11.19 -12.22 13.93
C TYR A 221 -10.55 -11.14 13.08
N ASN A 222 -10.95 -11.06 11.82
CA ASN A 222 -10.51 -9.98 10.92
C ASN A 222 -11.71 -9.43 10.17
N GLU A 223 -11.78 -8.11 10.08
CA GLU A 223 -12.80 -7.40 9.31
C GLU A 223 -12.24 -6.25 8.53
N ILE A 224 -12.98 -5.88 7.49
CA ILE A 224 -12.66 -4.79 6.60
C ILE A 224 -13.48 -3.57 6.98
N ILE A 225 -12.82 -2.42 7.07
CA ILE A 225 -13.49 -1.12 7.19
C ILE A 225 -13.54 -0.42 5.83
N TYR A 226 -14.72 0.07 5.44
CA TYR A 226 -14.98 0.70 4.15
C TYR A 226 -15.21 2.20 4.36
N PRO A 227 -14.26 3.07 3.99
CA PRO A 227 -14.38 4.52 4.24
C PRO A 227 -15.61 5.17 3.61
N ASP A 228 -15.98 4.72 2.42
CA ASP A 228 -17.02 5.33 1.58
C ASP A 228 -18.44 4.79 1.85
N ARG A 229 -18.62 4.00 2.91
CA ARG A 229 -19.90 3.38 3.24
C ARG A 229 -20.44 3.82 4.60
N ASP A 230 -21.76 3.78 4.74
CA ASP A 230 -22.38 3.90 6.06
C ASP A 230 -21.84 2.80 6.99
N TYR A 231 -21.20 3.20 8.08
CA TYR A 231 -20.58 2.27 9.04
C TYR A 231 -21.58 1.26 9.62
N ARG A 232 -22.85 1.64 9.81
CA ARG A 232 -23.89 0.75 10.35
C ARG A 232 -24.29 -0.40 9.41
N GLN A 233 -23.95 -0.27 8.14
CA GLN A 233 -24.24 -1.29 7.11
C GLN A 233 -23.04 -2.19 6.83
N GLN A 234 -21.93 -1.99 7.53
CA GLN A 234 -20.71 -2.76 7.32
C GLN A 234 -20.69 -4.03 8.19
N PRO A 235 -20.08 -5.14 7.71
CA PRO A 235 -19.91 -6.36 8.51
C PRO A 235 -19.20 -6.11 9.84
N ILE A 236 -18.18 -5.25 9.86
CA ILE A 236 -17.45 -4.88 11.08
C ILE A 236 -18.37 -4.30 12.16
N TYR A 237 -19.37 -3.48 11.78
CA TYR A 237 -20.35 -2.93 12.74
C TYR A 237 -21.17 -4.06 13.39
N SER A 238 -21.64 -5.00 12.58
CA SER A 238 -22.41 -6.15 13.08
C SER A 238 -21.57 -7.05 13.97
N LEU A 239 -20.30 -7.28 13.61
CA LEU A 239 -19.37 -8.07 14.41
C LEU A 239 -19.06 -7.40 15.74
N MET A 240 -18.77 -6.09 15.75
CA MET A 240 -18.49 -5.34 16.98
C MET A 240 -19.71 -5.26 17.92
N ASN A 241 -20.94 -5.35 17.39
CA ASN A 241 -22.17 -5.37 18.20
C ASN A 241 -22.70 -6.79 18.48
N SER A 242 -21.96 -7.84 18.10
CA SER A 242 -22.31 -9.23 18.38
C SER A 242 -22.14 -9.58 19.87
N SER A 243 -22.41 -10.84 20.22
CA SER A 243 -22.16 -11.37 21.58
C SER A 243 -20.67 -11.57 21.90
N ILE A 244 -19.77 -11.43 20.92
CA ILE A 244 -18.33 -11.54 21.13
C ILE A 244 -17.84 -10.28 21.81
N GLU A 245 -17.19 -10.43 22.96
CA GLU A 245 -16.54 -9.33 23.68
C GLU A 245 -15.09 -9.19 23.21
N PHE A 246 -14.83 -8.20 22.35
CA PHE A 246 -13.48 -7.85 21.95
C PHE A 246 -12.83 -7.00 23.05
N THR A 247 -11.66 -7.43 23.48
CA THR A 247 -10.86 -6.71 24.48
C THR A 247 -9.66 -5.99 23.86
N ALA A 248 -9.37 -6.24 22.56
CA ALA A 248 -8.34 -5.53 21.83
C ALA A 248 -8.69 -5.40 20.34
N PHE A 249 -8.19 -4.32 19.76
CA PHE A 249 -8.32 -4.00 18.33
C PHE A 249 -6.94 -3.75 17.74
N ILE A 250 -6.64 -4.36 16.59
CA ILE A 250 -5.41 -4.13 15.83
C ILE A 250 -5.77 -3.42 14.55
N ILE A 251 -5.21 -2.24 14.35
CA ILE A 251 -5.45 -1.41 13.17
C ILE A 251 -4.18 -1.40 12.32
N HIS A 252 -4.31 -1.81 11.06
CA HIS A 252 -3.17 -2.07 10.20
C HIS A 252 -2.50 -0.82 9.66
N THR A 253 -3.22 0.30 9.50
CA THR A 253 -2.67 1.55 8.97
C THR A 253 -3.12 2.76 9.76
N GLY A 254 -2.33 3.84 9.72
CA GLY A 254 -2.70 5.09 10.38
C GLY A 254 -3.98 5.72 9.78
N SER A 255 -4.24 5.52 8.48
CA SER A 255 -5.47 5.98 7.84
C SER A 255 -6.72 5.27 8.35
N ASP A 256 -6.61 3.99 8.71
CA ASP A 256 -7.74 3.21 9.24
C ASP A 256 -8.16 3.66 10.63
N VAL A 257 -7.26 4.29 11.39
CA VAL A 257 -7.56 4.82 12.74
C VAL A 257 -8.69 5.84 12.70
N GLN A 258 -8.69 6.76 11.74
CA GLN A 258 -9.76 7.75 11.63
C GLN A 258 -11.12 7.09 11.37
N HIS A 259 -11.15 6.07 10.51
CA HIS A 259 -12.38 5.33 10.21
C HIS A 259 -12.84 4.50 11.41
N PHE A 260 -11.90 3.90 12.14
CA PHE A 260 -12.21 3.23 13.40
C PHE A 260 -12.76 4.20 14.45
N CYS A 261 -12.17 5.38 14.61
CA CYS A 261 -12.67 6.41 15.51
C CYS A 261 -14.09 6.90 15.15
N ASN A 262 -14.44 6.91 13.88
CA ASN A 262 -15.79 7.24 13.41
C ASN A 262 -16.80 6.09 13.64
N LEU A 263 -16.33 4.84 13.55
CA LEU A 263 -17.15 3.65 13.78
C LEU A 263 -17.41 3.40 15.27
N LEU A 264 -16.39 3.54 16.11
CA LEU A 264 -16.42 3.16 17.53
C LEU A 264 -17.61 3.73 18.31
N PRO A 265 -17.97 5.04 18.18
CA PRO A 265 -19.11 5.63 18.87
C PRO A 265 -20.47 5.04 18.47
N LEU A 266 -20.55 4.32 17.38
CA LEU A 266 -21.77 3.68 16.88
C LEU A 266 -21.95 2.26 17.42
N THR A 267 -20.96 1.72 18.12
CA THR A 267 -20.93 0.36 18.62
C THR A 267 -21.15 0.27 20.11
N LYS A 268 -21.31 -0.95 20.64
CA LYS A 268 -21.40 -1.20 22.10
C LYS A 268 -20.17 -0.72 22.89
N TYR A 269 -19.07 -0.43 22.21
CA TYR A 269 -17.83 0.08 22.81
C TYR A 269 -17.79 1.61 22.97
N ALA A 270 -18.84 2.33 22.57
CA ALA A 270 -18.90 3.79 22.59
C ALA A 270 -18.54 4.42 23.94
N ASN A 271 -18.92 3.75 25.04
CA ASN A 271 -18.71 4.22 26.42
C ASN A 271 -17.81 3.27 27.23
N SER A 272 -17.14 2.32 26.58
CA SER A 272 -16.22 1.40 27.23
C SER A 272 -14.80 1.94 27.18
N ALA A 273 -14.07 1.79 28.28
CA ALA A 273 -12.63 1.99 28.35
C ALA A 273 -11.87 0.65 28.50
N ASP A 274 -12.59 -0.47 28.49
CA ASP A 274 -12.05 -1.80 28.82
C ASP A 274 -11.56 -2.54 27.57
N PHE A 275 -10.85 -1.82 26.69
CA PHE A 275 -10.20 -2.41 25.52
C PHE A 275 -8.88 -1.71 25.22
N GLU A 276 -8.02 -2.42 24.50
CA GLU A 276 -6.73 -1.92 24.02
C GLU A 276 -6.73 -1.75 22.51
N ILE A 277 -6.04 -0.72 22.00
CA ILE A 277 -5.86 -0.51 20.56
C ILE A 277 -4.39 -0.53 20.23
N GLY A 278 -4.00 -1.39 19.28
CA GLY A 278 -2.69 -1.41 18.68
C GLY A 278 -2.76 -0.89 17.25
N VAL A 279 -1.84 -0.02 16.87
CA VAL A 279 -1.70 0.48 15.50
C VAL A 279 -0.33 0.12 14.97
N PHE A 280 -0.28 -0.40 13.75
CA PHE A 280 1.01 -0.77 13.15
C PHE A 280 1.83 0.45 12.74
N ASP A 281 1.17 1.46 12.16
CA ASP A 281 1.82 2.69 11.72
C ASP A 281 1.93 3.75 12.83
N ASP A 282 2.83 4.72 12.61
CA ASP A 282 3.01 5.86 13.50
C ASP A 282 1.77 6.76 13.56
N PHE A 283 1.08 6.80 14.72
CA PHE A 283 -0.09 7.62 14.93
C PHE A 283 -0.08 8.27 16.32
N ASN A 284 -0.22 9.61 16.36
CA ASN A 284 -0.16 10.41 17.58
C ASN A 284 -1.52 10.47 18.32
N MET A 285 -1.95 9.36 18.92
CA MET A 285 -3.11 9.38 19.83
C MET A 285 -2.71 8.77 21.16
N SER A 286 -2.99 9.46 22.24
CA SER A 286 -2.50 9.15 23.60
C SER A 286 -3.04 7.86 24.22
N PHE A 287 -4.03 7.24 23.61
CA PHE A 287 -4.65 5.99 24.08
C PHE A 287 -4.30 4.78 23.20
N LEU A 288 -3.43 4.97 22.21
CA LEU A 288 -3.02 3.90 21.31
C LEU A 288 -1.68 3.32 21.72
N GLU A 289 -1.62 2.01 21.84
CA GLU A 289 -0.34 1.33 21.87
C GLU A 289 0.22 1.18 20.46
N TYR A 290 1.49 1.45 20.33
CA TYR A 290 2.09 1.84 19.11
C TYR A 290 3.40 1.11 18.83
N ILE A 291 3.48 0.41 17.71
CA ILE A 291 4.74 -0.07 17.16
C ILE A 291 5.30 0.97 16.22
N SER A 292 5.96 1.94 16.77
CA SER A 292 6.73 2.86 15.97
C SER A 292 8.19 2.65 16.16
N GLY A 293 8.85 3.38 15.51
CA GLY A 293 10.13 3.80 15.98
C GLY A 293 11.28 3.47 15.09
N LYS A 294 11.05 2.83 14.00
CA LYS A 294 12.17 2.49 13.10
C LYS A 294 11.96 2.93 11.66
N ASN A 295 10.94 3.74 11.43
CA ASN A 295 10.68 4.29 10.10
C ASN A 295 11.81 5.21 9.61
N GLN A 296 12.46 5.98 10.48
CA GLN A 296 13.57 6.85 10.08
C GLN A 296 14.76 6.10 9.46
N ASP A 297 15.08 4.92 10.01
CA ASP A 297 16.18 4.09 9.49
C ASP A 297 15.87 3.51 8.10
N ILE A 298 14.59 3.21 7.85
CA ILE A 298 14.11 2.73 6.54
C ILE A 298 14.38 3.77 5.46
N TYR A 299 14.10 5.05 5.73
CA TYR A 299 14.19 6.12 4.75
C TYR A 299 15.62 6.45 4.38
N GLN A 300 16.52 6.42 5.34
CA GLN A 300 17.95 6.61 5.07
C GLN A 300 18.48 5.51 4.13
N LYS A 301 18.01 4.28 4.33
CA LYS A 301 18.39 3.13 3.52
C LYS A 301 17.83 3.21 2.09
N ILE A 302 16.59 3.70 1.92
CA ILE A 302 15.96 3.89 0.60
C ILE A 302 16.78 4.83 -0.27
N VAL A 303 17.11 6.01 0.25
CA VAL A 303 17.89 6.99 -0.50
C VAL A 303 19.30 6.49 -0.78
N SER A 304 19.92 5.75 0.14
CA SER A 304 21.23 5.15 -0.10
C SER A 304 21.23 4.09 -1.19
N LEU A 305 20.11 3.35 -1.36
CA LEU A 305 19.97 2.37 -2.44
C LEU A 305 19.86 3.00 -3.83
N VAL A 306 19.23 4.19 -3.89
CA VAL A 306 19.02 4.91 -5.16
C VAL A 306 20.20 5.81 -5.51
N THR A 307 20.86 6.39 -4.49
CA THR A 307 21.88 7.41 -4.68
C THR A 307 23.32 6.91 -4.56
N GLN A 308 23.53 5.79 -3.88
CA GLN A 308 24.88 5.29 -3.58
C GLN A 308 24.98 3.75 -3.57
N ARG A 309 26.22 3.27 -3.64
CA ARG A 309 26.58 1.86 -3.46
C ARG A 309 26.12 1.37 -2.07
N PRO A 310 25.73 0.08 -1.94
CA PRO A 310 25.26 -0.47 -0.68
C PRO A 310 26.33 -0.28 0.40
N GLN A 311 25.92 0.37 1.49
CA GLN A 311 26.71 0.34 2.72
C GLN A 311 26.59 -1.04 3.37
N ALA A 312 27.63 -1.45 4.08
CA ALA A 312 27.69 -2.74 4.74
C ALA A 312 26.50 -2.95 5.69
N HIS A 313 26.03 -4.18 5.79
CA HIS A 313 25.00 -4.66 6.69
C HIS A 313 25.09 -4.04 8.07
N ASP A 314 24.05 -3.30 8.48
CA ASP A 314 23.86 -2.90 9.87
C ASP A 314 22.94 -3.93 10.54
N PRO A 315 23.44 -4.72 11.51
CA PRO A 315 22.65 -5.76 12.17
C PRO A 315 21.42 -5.25 12.93
N GLN A 316 21.38 -3.96 13.27
CA GLN A 316 20.22 -3.36 13.94
C GLN A 316 19.08 -3.05 12.96
N LEU A 317 19.39 -2.85 11.69
CA LEU A 317 18.41 -2.59 10.62
C LEU A 317 17.69 -3.85 10.11
N ASP A 318 18.27 -5.02 10.32
CA ASP A 318 17.68 -6.30 9.90
C ASP A 318 16.35 -6.65 10.57
N ARG A 319 15.97 -5.94 11.61
CA ARG A 319 14.76 -6.27 12.39
C ARG A 319 13.48 -5.65 11.81
N THR A 320 13.57 -4.68 10.91
CA THR A 320 12.40 -3.89 10.48
C THR A 320 12.26 -3.69 8.97
N VAL A 321 13.26 -4.01 8.18
CA VAL A 321 13.25 -3.73 6.74
C VAL A 321 13.66 -4.97 5.96
N VAL A 322 12.84 -5.35 4.98
CA VAL A 322 13.22 -6.30 3.95
C VAL A 322 13.69 -5.52 2.74
N VAL A 323 14.93 -5.73 2.34
CA VAL A 323 15.49 -5.14 1.12
C VAL A 323 15.77 -6.27 0.15
N SER A 324 15.14 -6.26 -1.01
CA SER A 324 15.49 -7.12 -2.12
C SER A 324 16.23 -6.32 -3.18
N LYS A 325 17.33 -6.88 -3.67
CA LYS A 325 17.99 -6.39 -4.87
C LYS A 325 17.51 -7.23 -6.05
N GLY A 326 16.80 -6.60 -6.98
CA GLY A 326 16.52 -7.21 -8.26
C GLY A 326 17.82 -7.51 -9.04
N LYS A 327 17.75 -8.45 -9.96
CA LYS A 327 18.81 -8.61 -10.95
C LYS A 327 18.75 -7.43 -11.90
N LEU A 328 19.82 -6.65 -11.96
CA LEU A 328 20.02 -5.60 -12.96
C LEU A 328 20.31 -6.20 -14.32
#